data_1fd4c1bae5a154c209a5799a77dc1af0
#
_entry.id   1fd4c1bae5a154c209a5799a77dc1af0
#
_cell.length_a   1.000
_cell.length_b   1.000
_cell.length_c   1.000
_cell.angle_alpha   90.00
_cell.angle_beta   90.00
_cell.angle_gamma   90.00
#
_symmetry.space_group_name_H-M   'P 1'
#
loop_
_entity.id
_entity.type
_entity.pdbx_description
1 polymer ?
#
loop_
_entity_poly.entity_id
_entity_poly.type
_entity_poly.pdbx_seq_one_letter_code
_entity_poly.pdbx_strand_id
1 'polypeptide(L)'
;MKWSDHTLMWGRPLRSIFALFNGKKIIFQFDHLESSDEIIIEQDLNSKSKKVKNFKDYNSLLRSNNIVLDHNEREEIILKKINSMSKSKDYKEILNSKLLEEVVNIVEDPNILLVNFNKEYLKIPQEIIISTLEKHQRYFPIFDSRGRLTNNFFVVANKKDEKKFISTGNKKVVEARLADAKFFWDKDRSKNLIKQIANLKTVMFYEKLGTIYDKTQRIRKLAGMLSDDLNLNKEKIQIAASISKSDLCSDLVG
;
A
#
# COMPACT_ATOMS: atom_id res chain seq x y z
N MET A 1 2.92 5.98 19.70
CA MET A 1 4.16 5.44 20.25
C MET A 1 4.73 6.46 21.24
N LYS A 2 5.30 5.99 22.37
CA LYS A 2 6.06 6.81 23.30
C LYS A 2 7.56 6.66 22.99
N TRP A 3 8.30 7.74 22.93
CA TRP A 3 9.71 7.74 22.54
C TRP A 3 10.59 8.20 23.68
N SER A 4 11.63 7.42 24.02
CA SER A 4 12.51 7.68 25.16
C SER A 4 11.72 7.87 26.47
N ASP A 5 12.18 8.75 27.35
CA ASP A 5 11.56 9.05 28.64
C ASP A 5 10.52 10.18 28.57
N HIS A 6 10.24 10.69 27.38
CA HIS A 6 9.26 11.76 27.15
C HIS A 6 7.82 11.26 27.23
N THR A 7 6.89 12.12 27.60
CA THR A 7 5.48 11.80 27.72
C THR A 7 4.74 11.87 26.39
N LEU A 8 5.29 12.59 25.42
CA LEU A 8 4.69 12.80 24.11
C LEU A 8 4.52 11.48 23.33
N MET A 9 3.28 11.21 22.92
CA MET A 9 2.97 10.10 22.03
C MET A 9 2.78 10.61 20.61
N TRP A 10 3.63 10.15 19.67
CA TRP A 10 3.61 10.53 18.27
C TRP A 10 3.94 9.34 17.37
N GLY A 11 3.58 9.41 16.10
CA GLY A 11 3.85 8.34 15.14
C GLY A 11 5.34 8.08 14.92
N ARG A 12 6.17 9.14 14.96
CA ARG A 12 7.64 9.10 14.91
C ARG A 12 8.21 10.06 15.95
N PRO A 13 9.52 9.93 16.36
CA PRO A 13 10.15 10.89 17.26
C PRO A 13 10.05 12.30 16.69
N LEU A 14 9.41 13.21 17.42
CA LEU A 14 9.39 14.62 17.06
C LEU A 14 10.70 15.24 17.54
N ARG A 15 11.46 15.90 16.65
CA ARG A 15 12.83 16.38 16.94
C ARG A 15 12.93 17.89 17.01
N SER A 16 12.05 18.61 16.32
CA SER A 16 12.03 20.08 16.31
C SER A 16 10.65 20.59 15.95
N ILE A 17 10.36 21.81 16.36
CA ILE A 17 9.16 22.55 15.99
C ILE A 17 9.59 23.87 15.39
N PHE A 18 9.25 24.11 14.12
CA PHE A 18 9.42 25.39 13.46
C PHE A 18 8.14 26.21 13.59
N ALA A 19 8.25 27.44 14.13
CA ALA A 19 7.07 28.31 14.29
C ALA A 19 7.45 29.76 14.06
N LEU A 20 6.92 30.33 12.98
CA LEU A 20 7.17 31.70 12.56
C LEU A 20 5.84 32.38 12.17
N PHE A 21 5.62 33.57 12.69
CA PHE A 21 4.49 34.43 12.29
C PHE A 21 4.96 35.83 11.99
N ASN A 22 4.66 36.33 10.81
CA ASN A 22 5.04 37.67 10.33
C ASN A 22 6.53 38.00 10.57
N GLY A 23 7.42 37.04 10.27
CA GLY A 23 8.87 37.17 10.42
C GLY A 23 9.41 37.07 11.86
N LYS A 24 8.54 36.83 12.84
CA LYS A 24 8.92 36.69 14.25
C LYS A 24 8.69 35.26 14.74
N LYS A 25 9.65 34.74 15.52
CA LYS A 25 9.52 33.44 16.21
C LYS A 25 8.34 33.48 17.16
N ILE A 26 7.44 32.49 17.06
CA ILE A 26 6.41 32.26 18.08
C ILE A 26 7.04 31.33 19.13
N ILE A 27 7.18 31.83 20.36
CA ILE A 27 7.82 31.11 21.46
C ILE A 27 6.78 30.31 22.21
N PHE A 28 6.91 28.99 22.19
CA PHE A 28 6.16 28.06 23.03
C PHE A 28 6.94 26.76 23.23
N GLN A 29 6.55 26.02 24.27
CA GLN A 29 7.09 24.71 24.56
C GLN A 29 6.00 23.65 24.33
N PHE A 30 6.38 22.53 23.75
CA PHE A 30 5.54 21.37 23.58
C PHE A 30 6.29 20.11 24.04
N ASP A 31 5.89 19.58 25.20
CA ASP A 31 6.62 18.54 25.92
C ASP A 31 8.10 18.94 26.15
N HIS A 32 9.05 18.20 25.60
CA HIS A 32 10.49 18.46 25.71
C HIS A 32 11.05 19.39 24.61
N LEU A 33 10.21 19.84 23.68
CA LEU A 33 10.65 20.66 22.55
C LEU A 33 10.24 22.12 22.71
N GLU A 34 11.17 23.02 22.45
CA GLU A 34 10.91 24.45 22.29
C GLU A 34 10.79 24.77 20.79
N SER A 35 9.86 25.65 20.44
CA SER A 35 9.71 26.17 19.07
C SER A 35 10.95 26.95 18.63
N SER A 36 11.25 26.92 17.33
CA SER A 36 12.42 27.56 16.73
C SER A 36 12.05 28.37 15.48
N ASP A 37 12.90 29.32 15.09
CA ASP A 37 12.92 29.94 13.77
C ASP A 37 13.91 29.27 12.81
N GLU A 38 14.41 28.09 13.19
CA GLU A 38 15.31 27.29 12.40
C GLU A 38 14.64 25.99 11.94
N ILE A 39 14.96 25.56 10.74
CA ILE A 39 14.54 24.28 10.17
C ILE A 39 15.72 23.35 10.14
N ILE A 40 15.52 22.13 10.58
CA ILE A 40 16.49 21.04 10.44
C ILE A 40 16.16 20.28 9.16
N ILE A 41 17.07 20.33 8.18
CA ILE A 41 16.99 19.53 6.96
C ILE A 41 17.97 18.40 7.06
N GLU A 42 17.48 17.18 7.05
CA GLU A 42 18.29 15.96 7.08
C GLU A 42 18.52 15.47 5.66
N GLN A 43 19.76 15.55 5.22
CA GLN A 43 20.23 14.90 4.00
C GLN A 43 21.27 13.87 4.38
N ASP A 44 20.94 12.60 4.17
CA ASP A 44 21.76 11.44 4.54
C ASP A 44 22.04 11.39 6.05
N LEU A 45 23.30 11.41 6.47
CA LEU A 45 23.70 11.40 7.88
C LEU A 45 24.01 12.80 8.45
N ASN A 46 23.81 13.85 7.65
CA ASN A 46 24.13 15.22 8.05
C ASN A 46 22.85 16.03 8.23
N SER A 47 22.56 16.42 9.45
CA SER A 47 21.51 17.42 9.73
C SER A 47 22.09 18.82 9.72
N LYS A 48 21.48 19.71 8.95
CA LYS A 48 21.85 21.14 8.91
C LYS A 48 20.67 21.97 9.39
N SER A 49 20.91 22.78 10.43
CA SER A 49 19.93 23.79 10.84
C SER A 49 20.10 25.04 10.00
N LYS A 50 19.01 25.65 9.56
CA LYS A 50 19.01 26.90 8.84
C LYS A 50 17.91 27.81 9.34
N LYS A 51 18.27 29.06 9.62
CA LYS A 51 17.35 30.10 10.03
C LYS A 51 16.50 30.57 8.85
N VAL A 52 15.19 30.74 9.09
CA VAL A 52 14.19 31.15 8.11
C VAL A 52 13.54 32.43 8.61
N LYS A 53 13.39 33.43 7.73
CA LYS A 53 12.82 34.73 8.07
C LYS A 53 11.35 34.91 7.67
N ASN A 54 10.92 34.22 6.64
CA ASN A 54 9.58 34.33 6.09
C ASN A 54 9.21 33.10 5.25
N PHE A 55 7.96 33.03 4.80
CA PHE A 55 7.49 31.90 4.00
C PHE A 55 8.21 31.73 2.64
N LYS A 56 8.65 32.83 2.02
CA LYS A 56 9.40 32.76 0.75
C LYS A 56 10.76 32.09 0.95
N ASP A 57 11.48 32.48 2.04
CA ASP A 57 12.75 31.85 2.41
C ASP A 57 12.54 30.37 2.73
N TYR A 58 11.47 30.03 3.47
CA TYR A 58 11.08 28.66 3.79
C TYR A 58 10.92 27.83 2.53
N ASN A 59 10.05 28.26 1.62
CA ASN A 59 9.80 27.55 0.39
C ASN A 59 11.05 27.42 -0.50
N SER A 60 11.84 28.48 -0.61
CA SER A 60 13.10 28.47 -1.37
C SER A 60 14.10 27.49 -0.77
N LEU A 61 14.18 27.41 0.57
CA LEU A 61 15.03 26.47 1.27
C LEU A 61 14.59 25.02 1.04
N LEU A 62 13.30 24.71 1.11
CA LEU A 62 12.79 23.39 0.82
C LEU A 62 13.10 22.97 -0.63
N ARG A 63 12.82 23.86 -1.59
CA ARG A 63 13.10 23.58 -3.01
C ARG A 63 14.57 23.36 -3.31
N SER A 64 15.47 24.12 -2.69
CA SER A 64 16.90 23.93 -2.87
C SER A 64 17.42 22.58 -2.30
N ASN A 65 16.58 21.90 -1.51
CA ASN A 65 16.82 20.57 -0.99
C ASN A 65 15.91 19.50 -1.61
N ASN A 66 15.34 19.79 -2.78
CA ASN A 66 14.41 18.92 -3.54
C ASN A 66 13.13 18.56 -2.78
N ILE A 67 12.69 19.38 -1.82
CA ILE A 67 11.44 19.16 -1.10
C ILE A 67 10.34 19.98 -1.75
N VAL A 68 9.30 19.33 -2.23
CA VAL A 68 8.10 19.94 -2.80
C VAL A 68 7.02 20.01 -1.73
N LEU A 69 6.75 21.21 -1.22
CA LEU A 69 5.83 21.42 -0.09
C LEU A 69 4.37 21.15 -0.47
N ASP A 70 3.94 21.62 -1.64
CA ASP A 70 2.55 21.53 -2.10
C ASP A 70 2.23 20.10 -2.57
N HIS A 71 1.22 19.48 -1.98
CA HIS A 71 0.79 18.13 -2.35
C HIS A 71 0.20 18.05 -3.77
N ASN A 72 -0.50 19.09 -4.25
CA ASN A 72 -1.03 19.13 -5.60
C ASN A 72 0.12 19.17 -6.62
N GLU A 73 1.18 19.95 -6.34
CA GLU A 73 2.36 19.98 -7.19
C GLU A 73 3.08 18.61 -7.21
N ARG A 74 3.18 17.92 -6.07
CA ARG A 74 3.74 16.56 -6.03
C ARG A 74 2.93 15.57 -6.87
N GLU A 75 1.59 15.65 -6.78
CA GLU A 75 0.68 14.85 -7.60
C GLU A 75 0.89 15.11 -9.10
N GLU A 76 0.92 16.38 -9.51
CA GLU A 76 1.19 16.74 -10.90
C GLU A 76 2.54 16.22 -11.41
N ILE A 77 3.59 16.30 -10.61
CA ILE A 77 4.92 15.77 -10.96
C ILE A 77 4.84 14.27 -11.20
N ILE A 78 4.18 13.54 -10.29
CA ILE A 78 4.01 12.09 -10.40
C ILE A 78 3.24 11.73 -11.67
N LEU A 79 2.06 12.34 -11.87
CA LEU A 79 1.20 12.07 -13.02
C LEU A 79 1.90 12.40 -14.34
N LYS A 80 2.50 13.58 -14.48
CA LYS A 80 3.24 13.97 -15.68
C LYS A 80 4.34 12.98 -16.04
N LYS A 81 5.07 12.49 -15.03
CA LYS A 81 6.17 11.56 -15.25
C LYS A 81 5.68 10.17 -15.63
N ILE A 82 4.69 9.64 -14.91
CA ILE A 82 4.04 8.35 -15.24
C ILE A 82 3.49 8.40 -16.66
N ASN A 83 2.69 9.43 -17.01
CA ASN A 83 2.12 9.61 -18.33
C ASN A 83 3.17 9.66 -19.45
N SER A 84 4.26 10.39 -19.23
CA SER A 84 5.37 10.45 -20.18
C SER A 84 6.03 9.09 -20.42
N MET A 85 6.27 8.33 -19.34
CA MET A 85 6.90 7.01 -19.41
C MET A 85 5.96 5.98 -20.02
N SER A 86 4.66 6.04 -19.73
CA SER A 86 3.65 5.14 -20.27
C SER A 86 3.48 5.32 -21.77
N LYS A 87 3.34 6.57 -22.24
CA LYS A 87 3.25 6.89 -23.68
C LYS A 87 4.47 6.39 -24.47
N SER A 88 5.67 6.51 -23.92
CA SER A 88 6.89 6.07 -24.60
C SER A 88 7.00 4.55 -24.78
N LYS A 89 6.20 3.75 -24.07
CA LYS A 89 6.26 2.28 -24.03
C LYS A 89 4.92 1.61 -24.35
N ASP A 90 3.93 2.36 -24.82
CA ASP A 90 2.58 1.88 -25.13
C ASP A 90 1.91 1.15 -23.94
N TYR A 91 2.09 1.70 -22.75
CA TYR A 91 1.43 1.21 -21.54
C TYR A 91 0.09 1.91 -21.33
N LYS A 92 -0.90 1.16 -20.85
CA LYS A 92 -2.17 1.68 -20.40
C LYS A 92 -2.08 1.99 -18.91
N GLU A 93 -2.41 3.21 -18.54
CA GLU A 93 -2.46 3.63 -17.16
C GLU A 93 -3.81 3.29 -16.55
N ILE A 94 -3.79 2.54 -15.45
CA ILE A 94 -4.94 2.30 -14.60
C ILE A 94 -4.47 2.70 -13.20
N LEU A 95 -4.55 4.01 -12.91
CA LEU A 95 -4.11 4.54 -11.63
C LEU A 95 -5.22 4.41 -10.58
N ASN A 96 -4.89 3.78 -9.48
CA ASN A 96 -5.73 3.76 -8.30
C ASN A 96 -5.60 5.13 -7.58
N SER A 97 -6.69 5.91 -7.57
CA SER A 97 -6.69 7.27 -6.99
C SER A 97 -6.36 7.30 -5.50
N LYS A 98 -6.83 6.30 -4.73
CA LYS A 98 -6.50 6.19 -3.30
C LYS A 98 -5.02 5.91 -3.07
N LEU A 99 -4.44 5.03 -3.89
CA LEU A 99 -3.01 4.74 -3.84
C LEU A 99 -2.19 5.98 -4.21
N LEU A 100 -2.62 6.74 -5.23
CA LEU A 100 -1.96 7.99 -5.62
C LEU A 100 -1.96 9.00 -4.48
N GLU A 101 -3.11 9.22 -3.83
CA GLU A 101 -3.23 10.09 -2.66
C GLU A 101 -2.30 9.66 -1.51
N GLU A 102 -2.27 8.36 -1.19
CA GLU A 102 -1.35 7.82 -0.18
C GLU A 102 0.12 8.11 -0.54
N VAL A 103 0.52 7.86 -1.79
CA VAL A 103 1.89 8.04 -2.26
C VAL A 103 2.29 9.51 -2.26
N VAL A 104 1.43 10.41 -2.72
CA VAL A 104 1.63 11.88 -2.70
C VAL A 104 1.91 12.38 -1.28
N ASN A 105 1.25 11.79 -0.27
CA ASN A 105 1.42 12.17 1.13
C ASN A 105 2.65 11.53 1.82
N ILE A 106 3.25 10.50 1.22
CA ILE A 106 4.44 9.82 1.76
C ILE A 106 5.73 10.45 1.24
N VAL A 107 5.74 10.98 0.01
CA VAL A 107 6.94 11.49 -0.65
C VAL A 107 7.01 13.01 -0.61
N GLU A 108 8.21 13.55 -0.54
CA GLU A 108 8.51 14.99 -0.61
C GLU A 108 9.34 15.38 -1.85
N ASP A 109 10.14 14.43 -2.38
CA ASP A 109 10.89 14.54 -3.65
C ASP A 109 10.50 13.37 -4.58
N PRO A 110 9.38 13.50 -5.34
CA PRO A 110 8.85 12.38 -6.11
C PRO A 110 9.72 12.04 -7.33
N ASN A 111 10.38 10.89 -7.28
CA ASN A 111 11.18 10.32 -8.36
C ASN A 111 10.56 9.01 -8.85
N ILE A 112 10.10 8.96 -10.08
CA ILE A 112 9.41 7.81 -10.64
C ILE A 112 10.42 6.85 -11.27
N LEU A 113 10.39 5.60 -10.81
CA LEU A 113 11.25 4.52 -11.28
C LEU A 113 10.39 3.45 -11.97
N LEU A 114 10.83 3.00 -13.15
CA LEU A 114 10.26 1.84 -13.81
C LEU A 114 11.05 0.60 -13.39
N VAL A 115 10.39 -0.33 -12.73
CA VAL A 115 10.99 -1.56 -12.22
C VAL A 115 10.26 -2.76 -12.81
N ASN A 116 10.94 -3.89 -12.95
CA ASN A 116 10.34 -5.13 -13.41
C ASN A 116 10.65 -6.29 -12.47
N PHE A 117 9.75 -7.29 -12.46
CA PHE A 117 9.94 -8.57 -11.80
C PHE A 117 10.01 -9.71 -12.83
N ASN A 118 10.40 -10.90 -12.40
CA ASN A 118 10.51 -12.05 -13.30
C ASN A 118 9.13 -12.41 -13.87
N LYS A 119 9.05 -12.53 -15.21
CA LYS A 119 7.82 -12.84 -15.95
C LYS A 119 7.14 -14.14 -15.52
N GLU A 120 7.86 -15.07 -14.91
CA GLU A 120 7.28 -16.32 -14.42
C GLU A 120 6.16 -16.10 -13.40
N TYR A 121 6.19 -15.01 -12.61
CA TYR A 121 5.14 -14.67 -11.65
C TYR A 121 3.84 -14.22 -12.31
N LEU A 122 3.82 -13.89 -13.60
CA LEU A 122 2.57 -13.62 -14.33
C LEU A 122 1.68 -14.88 -14.49
N LYS A 123 2.16 -16.05 -14.08
CA LYS A 123 1.39 -17.30 -14.06
C LYS A 123 0.41 -17.40 -12.88
N ILE A 124 0.61 -16.60 -11.83
CA ILE A 124 -0.35 -16.51 -10.72
C ILE A 124 -1.44 -15.47 -11.06
N PRO A 125 -2.63 -15.53 -10.42
CA PRO A 125 -3.69 -14.57 -10.69
C PRO A 125 -3.21 -13.12 -10.55
N GLN A 126 -3.60 -12.29 -11.50
CA GLN A 126 -3.21 -10.88 -11.51
C GLN A 126 -3.66 -10.12 -10.27
N GLU A 127 -4.79 -10.51 -9.67
CA GLU A 127 -5.33 -9.91 -8.45
C GLU A 127 -4.35 -10.03 -7.27
N ILE A 128 -3.63 -11.14 -7.19
CA ILE A 128 -2.60 -11.38 -6.17
C ILE A 128 -1.41 -10.45 -6.41
N ILE A 129 -0.96 -10.33 -7.68
CA ILE A 129 0.16 -9.46 -8.05
C ILE A 129 -0.20 -8.00 -7.78
N ILE A 130 -1.38 -7.56 -8.22
CA ILE A 130 -1.87 -6.18 -8.03
C ILE A 130 -1.97 -5.88 -6.53
N SER A 131 -2.56 -6.78 -5.74
CA SER A 131 -2.65 -6.60 -4.28
C SER A 131 -1.27 -6.51 -3.63
N THR A 132 -0.31 -7.33 -4.06
CA THR A 132 1.08 -7.29 -3.57
C THR A 132 1.74 -5.97 -3.90
N LEU A 133 1.59 -5.46 -5.11
CA LEU A 133 2.17 -4.19 -5.54
C LEU A 133 1.52 -3.00 -4.82
N GLU A 134 0.19 -2.90 -4.87
CA GLU A 134 -0.54 -1.72 -4.35
C GLU A 134 -0.63 -1.70 -2.84
N LYS A 135 -1.16 -2.77 -2.22
CA LYS A 135 -1.47 -2.77 -0.78
C LYS A 135 -0.24 -2.92 0.11
N HIS A 136 0.72 -3.75 -0.32
CA HIS A 136 1.89 -4.05 0.51
C HIS A 136 3.08 -3.12 0.25
N GLN A 137 3.23 -2.64 -1.00
CA GLN A 137 4.44 -1.89 -1.40
C GLN A 137 4.16 -0.46 -1.85
N ARG A 138 2.91 -0.07 -2.07
CA ARG A 138 2.54 1.25 -2.61
C ARG A 138 3.14 1.51 -4.00
N TYR A 139 3.19 0.46 -4.84
CA TYR A 139 3.65 0.55 -6.23
C TYR A 139 2.48 0.49 -7.19
N PHE A 140 2.65 1.09 -8.36
CA PHE A 140 1.62 1.15 -9.39
C PHE A 140 1.84 0.04 -10.42
N PRO A 141 0.93 -0.93 -10.57
CA PRO A 141 0.99 -1.94 -11.60
C PRO A 141 0.83 -1.32 -12.99
N ILE A 142 1.46 -1.93 -13.98
CA ILE A 142 1.44 -1.44 -15.37
C ILE A 142 0.76 -2.48 -16.25
N PHE A 143 -0.15 -2.00 -17.10
CA PHE A 143 -0.88 -2.80 -18.06
C PHE A 143 -0.43 -2.50 -19.49
N ASP A 144 -0.53 -3.49 -20.40
CA ASP A 144 -0.30 -3.28 -21.81
C ASP A 144 -1.51 -2.57 -22.47
N SER A 145 -1.39 -2.18 -23.73
CA SER A 145 -2.47 -1.53 -24.51
C SER A 145 -3.76 -2.36 -24.60
N ARG A 146 -3.66 -3.67 -24.38
CA ARG A 146 -4.80 -4.61 -24.35
C ARG A 146 -5.38 -4.75 -22.94
N GLY A 147 -4.87 -4.04 -21.95
CA GLY A 147 -5.32 -4.11 -20.56
C GLY A 147 -4.85 -5.35 -19.79
N ARG A 148 -3.82 -6.07 -20.24
CA ARG A 148 -3.24 -7.20 -19.52
C ARG A 148 -2.10 -6.72 -18.64
N LEU A 149 -2.04 -7.25 -17.42
CA LEU A 149 -0.96 -6.94 -16.47
C LEU A 149 0.40 -7.32 -17.08
N THR A 150 1.34 -6.39 -17.01
CA THR A 150 2.74 -6.63 -17.39
C THR A 150 3.57 -7.01 -16.16
N ASN A 151 4.82 -7.42 -16.38
CA ASN A 151 5.78 -7.62 -15.30
C ASN A 151 6.50 -6.33 -14.88
N ASN A 152 5.98 -5.18 -15.28
CA ASN A 152 6.54 -3.87 -14.92
C ASN A 152 5.63 -3.17 -13.91
N PHE A 153 6.22 -2.30 -13.10
CA PHE A 153 5.51 -1.45 -12.16
C PHE A 153 6.27 -0.14 -11.94
N PHE A 154 5.54 0.92 -11.57
CA PHE A 154 6.17 2.16 -11.15
C PHE A 154 6.35 2.20 -9.64
N VAL A 155 7.50 2.72 -9.24
CA VAL A 155 7.84 3.06 -7.85
C VAL A 155 8.01 4.56 -7.79
N VAL A 156 7.41 5.21 -6.81
CA VAL A 156 7.68 6.61 -6.49
C VAL A 156 8.64 6.63 -5.32
N ALA A 157 9.89 6.98 -5.60
CA ALA A 157 10.95 7.05 -4.61
C ALA A 157 11.17 8.50 -4.16
N ASN A 158 11.67 8.68 -2.94
CA ASN A 158 11.96 9.99 -2.35
C ASN A 158 13.39 10.48 -2.66
N LYS A 159 14.07 9.82 -3.58
CA LYS A 159 15.43 10.15 -4.04
C LYS A 159 15.64 9.66 -5.48
N LYS A 160 16.56 10.29 -6.20
CA LYS A 160 17.05 9.81 -7.49
C LYS A 160 17.80 8.49 -7.35
N ASP A 161 17.59 7.58 -8.28
CA ASP A 161 18.22 6.25 -8.30
C ASP A 161 19.39 6.17 -9.28
N GLU A 162 20.40 7.01 -9.09
CA GLU A 162 21.55 7.11 -10.00
C GLU A 162 22.34 5.80 -10.10
N LYS A 163 22.47 5.07 -8.99
CA LYS A 163 23.19 3.80 -8.90
C LYS A 163 22.33 2.56 -9.02
N LYS A 164 21.04 2.73 -9.33
CA LYS A 164 20.03 1.65 -9.41
C LYS A 164 19.88 0.80 -8.13
N PHE A 165 20.28 1.32 -6.98
CA PHE A 165 20.14 0.61 -5.71
C PHE A 165 18.68 0.54 -5.26
N ILE A 166 17.92 1.62 -5.47
CA ILE A 166 16.52 1.70 -5.09
C ILE A 166 15.68 0.75 -5.97
N SER A 167 15.83 0.83 -7.28
CA SER A 167 15.11 -0.06 -8.22
C SER A 167 15.46 -1.53 -8.01
N THR A 168 16.76 -1.84 -7.80
CA THR A 168 17.19 -3.21 -7.51
C THR A 168 16.66 -3.72 -6.17
N GLY A 169 16.66 -2.88 -5.14
CA GLY A 169 16.10 -3.23 -3.83
C GLY A 169 14.59 -3.51 -3.90
N ASN A 170 13.85 -2.62 -4.55
CA ASN A 170 12.40 -2.77 -4.73
C ASN A 170 12.04 -4.02 -5.56
N LYS A 171 12.81 -4.30 -6.62
CA LYS A 171 12.67 -5.55 -7.38
C LYS A 171 12.80 -6.78 -6.48
N LYS A 172 13.86 -6.86 -5.67
CA LYS A 172 14.09 -7.99 -4.76
C LYS A 172 12.95 -8.17 -3.76
N VAL A 173 12.44 -7.10 -3.19
CA VAL A 173 11.32 -7.13 -2.25
C VAL A 173 10.05 -7.67 -2.91
N VAL A 174 9.73 -7.18 -4.12
CA VAL A 174 8.56 -7.67 -4.88
C VAL A 174 8.72 -9.14 -5.24
N GLU A 175 9.88 -9.55 -5.76
CA GLU A 175 10.13 -10.94 -6.15
C GLU A 175 10.06 -11.90 -4.96
N ALA A 176 10.56 -11.52 -3.78
CA ALA A 176 10.43 -12.33 -2.58
C ALA A 176 8.95 -12.53 -2.19
N ARG A 177 8.14 -11.45 -2.19
CA ARG A 177 6.71 -11.56 -1.88
C ARG A 177 5.92 -12.33 -2.94
N LEU A 178 6.26 -12.18 -4.21
CA LEU A 178 5.62 -12.95 -5.29
C LEU A 178 6.02 -14.44 -5.24
N ALA A 179 7.23 -14.76 -4.77
CA ALA A 179 7.64 -16.13 -4.54
C ALA A 179 6.83 -16.79 -3.41
N ASP A 180 6.63 -16.09 -2.29
CA ASP A 180 5.76 -16.53 -1.21
C ASP A 180 4.31 -16.71 -1.68
N ALA A 181 3.77 -15.71 -2.38
CA ALA A 181 2.42 -15.77 -2.92
C ALA A 181 2.23 -16.93 -3.90
N LYS A 182 3.22 -17.18 -4.76
CA LYS A 182 3.22 -18.34 -5.68
C LYS A 182 3.24 -19.65 -4.94
N PHE A 183 4.07 -19.77 -3.92
CA PHE A 183 4.14 -20.99 -3.08
C PHE A 183 2.78 -21.30 -2.43
N PHE A 184 2.14 -20.31 -1.80
CA PHE A 184 0.83 -20.49 -1.18
C PHE A 184 -0.26 -20.75 -2.21
N TRP A 185 -0.25 -20.07 -3.35
CA TRP A 185 -1.16 -20.33 -4.45
C TRP A 185 -1.08 -21.76 -4.97
N ASP A 186 0.12 -22.26 -5.24
CA ASP A 186 0.33 -23.61 -5.74
C ASP A 186 -0.10 -24.65 -4.68
N LYS A 187 0.17 -24.41 -3.41
CA LYS A 187 -0.26 -25.24 -2.28
C LYS A 187 -1.79 -25.30 -2.14
N ASP A 188 -2.45 -24.14 -2.24
CA ASP A 188 -3.92 -24.07 -2.13
C ASP A 188 -4.61 -24.75 -3.31
N ARG A 189 -4.06 -24.65 -4.52
CA ARG A 189 -4.58 -25.37 -5.70
C ARG A 189 -4.55 -26.89 -5.55
N SER A 190 -3.69 -27.43 -4.74
CA SER A 190 -3.64 -28.88 -4.44
C SER A 190 -4.71 -29.33 -3.44
N LYS A 191 -5.36 -28.38 -2.72
CA LYS A 191 -6.36 -28.68 -1.69
C LYS A 191 -7.76 -28.76 -2.27
N ASN A 192 -8.57 -29.66 -1.72
CA ASN A 192 -9.98 -29.76 -2.05
C ASN A 192 -10.80 -28.81 -1.15
N LEU A 193 -11.47 -27.82 -1.74
CA LEU A 193 -12.27 -26.82 -1.02
C LEU A 193 -13.35 -27.42 -0.12
N ILE A 194 -13.97 -28.53 -0.53
CA ILE A 194 -15.00 -29.20 0.27
C ILE A 194 -14.40 -29.75 1.57
N LYS A 195 -13.17 -30.27 1.51
CA LYS A 195 -12.47 -30.75 2.72
C LYS A 195 -12.08 -29.61 3.66
N GLN A 196 -11.94 -28.41 3.15
CA GLN A 196 -11.60 -27.22 3.97
C GLN A 196 -12.78 -26.72 4.82
N ILE A 197 -14.03 -27.10 4.51
CA ILE A 197 -15.23 -26.70 5.28
C ILE A 197 -15.07 -27.05 6.77
N ALA A 198 -14.47 -28.18 7.08
CA ALA A 198 -14.25 -28.58 8.48
C ALA A 198 -13.37 -27.62 9.26
N ASN A 199 -12.39 -26.99 8.60
CA ASN A 199 -11.46 -26.04 9.20
C ASN A 199 -12.13 -24.70 9.58
N LEU A 200 -13.29 -24.38 8.99
CA LEU A 200 -14.07 -23.19 9.37
C LEU A 200 -14.57 -23.23 10.82
N LYS A 201 -14.52 -24.40 11.48
CA LYS A 201 -14.84 -24.55 12.91
C LYS A 201 -13.80 -23.90 13.82
N THR A 202 -12.57 -23.68 13.34
CA THR A 202 -11.50 -23.03 14.11
C THR A 202 -11.53 -21.49 13.95
N VAL A 203 -12.27 -20.98 12.96
CA VAL A 203 -12.35 -19.54 12.68
C VAL A 203 -13.56 -18.94 13.39
N MET A 204 -13.32 -18.14 14.43
CA MET A 204 -14.39 -17.47 15.17
C MET A 204 -15.07 -16.40 14.30
N PHE A 205 -16.42 -16.40 14.28
CA PHE A 205 -17.19 -15.33 13.62
C PHE A 205 -17.56 -14.24 14.62
N TYR A 206 -18.24 -14.61 15.67
CA TYR A 206 -18.66 -13.70 16.74
C TYR A 206 -18.99 -14.49 17.99
N GLU A 207 -18.59 -14.01 19.17
CA GLU A 207 -18.64 -14.75 20.43
C GLU A 207 -19.99 -15.43 20.70
N LYS A 208 -21.11 -14.73 20.50
CA LYS A 208 -22.47 -15.26 20.73
C LYS A 208 -23.10 -15.95 19.51
N LEU A 209 -22.47 -15.89 18.35
CA LEU A 209 -22.97 -16.46 17.11
C LEU A 209 -22.15 -17.65 16.60
N GLY A 210 -21.09 -18.00 17.31
CA GLY A 210 -20.23 -19.14 17.02
C GLY A 210 -19.18 -18.89 15.93
N THR A 211 -18.80 -19.93 15.24
CA THR A 211 -17.73 -19.95 14.24
C THR A 211 -18.22 -19.55 12.84
N ILE A 212 -17.29 -19.36 11.90
CA ILE A 212 -17.62 -19.19 10.48
C ILE A 212 -18.34 -20.44 9.95
N TYR A 213 -18.00 -21.65 10.46
CA TYR A 213 -18.74 -22.86 10.12
C TYR A 213 -20.21 -22.72 10.49
N ASP A 214 -20.53 -22.30 11.72
CA ASP A 214 -21.91 -22.12 12.18
C ASP A 214 -22.66 -21.09 11.34
N LYS A 215 -22.00 -19.99 10.97
CA LYS A 215 -22.52 -19.01 10.03
C LYS A 215 -22.83 -19.64 8.66
N THR A 216 -21.93 -20.45 8.15
CA THR A 216 -22.08 -21.11 6.86
C THR A 216 -23.26 -22.09 6.88
N GLN A 217 -23.50 -22.80 8.01
CA GLN A 217 -24.66 -23.67 8.15
C GLN A 217 -25.97 -22.89 8.14
N ARG A 218 -26.03 -21.71 8.77
CA ARG A 218 -27.20 -20.82 8.69
C ARG A 218 -27.45 -20.32 7.27
N ILE A 219 -26.39 -19.91 6.55
CA ILE A 219 -26.47 -19.49 5.14
C ILE A 219 -27.01 -20.66 4.27
N ARG A 220 -26.47 -21.87 4.46
CA ARG A 220 -26.90 -23.07 3.73
C ARG A 220 -28.40 -23.36 3.92
N LYS A 221 -28.88 -23.26 5.17
CA LYS A 221 -30.31 -23.46 5.49
C LYS A 221 -31.18 -22.40 4.78
N LEU A 222 -30.85 -21.12 4.90
CA LEU A 222 -31.60 -20.04 4.26
C LEU A 222 -31.58 -20.16 2.73
N ALA A 223 -30.42 -20.44 2.15
CA ALA A 223 -30.29 -20.61 0.70
C ALA A 223 -31.10 -21.79 0.18
N GLY A 224 -31.20 -22.88 0.97
CA GLY A 224 -32.07 -24.02 0.66
C GLY A 224 -33.55 -23.67 0.68
N MET A 225 -34.00 -22.83 1.62
CA MET A 225 -35.40 -22.35 1.65
C MET A 225 -35.71 -21.47 0.43
N LEU A 226 -34.86 -20.50 0.13
CA LEU A 226 -34.99 -19.61 -1.01
C LEU A 226 -34.99 -20.39 -2.37
N SER A 227 -34.23 -21.49 -2.43
CA SER A 227 -34.17 -22.29 -3.65
C SER A 227 -35.50 -23.01 -3.94
N ASP A 228 -36.24 -23.40 -2.90
CA ASP A 228 -37.57 -24.00 -3.05
C ASP A 228 -38.55 -22.95 -3.59
N ASP A 229 -38.54 -21.74 -3.03
CA ASP A 229 -39.42 -20.62 -3.46
C ASP A 229 -39.17 -20.16 -4.90
N LEU A 230 -37.91 -20.24 -5.34
CA LEU A 230 -37.46 -19.79 -6.66
C LEU A 230 -37.36 -20.91 -7.71
N ASN A 231 -37.79 -22.14 -7.38
CA ASN A 231 -37.66 -23.31 -8.23
C ASN A 231 -36.27 -23.56 -8.80
N LEU A 232 -35.25 -23.41 -7.94
CA LEU A 232 -33.84 -23.60 -8.28
C LEU A 232 -33.31 -24.95 -7.78
N ASN A 233 -32.14 -25.38 -8.29
CA ASN A 233 -31.51 -26.63 -7.86
C ASN A 233 -30.97 -26.50 -6.43
N LYS A 234 -31.73 -26.97 -5.45
CA LYS A 234 -31.44 -26.87 -4.01
C LYS A 234 -30.11 -27.49 -3.63
N GLU A 235 -29.79 -28.68 -4.20
CA GLU A 235 -28.54 -29.37 -3.89
C GLU A 235 -27.28 -28.52 -4.26
N LYS A 236 -27.28 -28.02 -5.50
CA LYS A 236 -26.17 -27.16 -5.98
C LYS A 236 -26.03 -25.88 -5.14
N ILE A 237 -27.16 -25.26 -4.78
CA ILE A 237 -27.19 -24.04 -3.97
C ILE A 237 -26.66 -24.31 -2.57
N GLN A 238 -27.04 -25.44 -1.95
CA GLN A 238 -26.54 -25.79 -0.62
C GLN A 238 -25.06 -26.15 -0.62
N ILE A 239 -24.55 -26.79 -1.69
CA ILE A 239 -23.10 -27.01 -1.86
C ILE A 239 -22.38 -25.67 -1.99
N ALA A 240 -22.84 -24.78 -2.88
CA ALA A 240 -22.25 -23.46 -3.07
C ALA A 240 -22.25 -22.64 -1.76
N ALA A 241 -23.36 -22.65 -1.03
CA ALA A 241 -23.46 -22.00 0.27
C ALA A 241 -22.47 -22.56 1.28
N SER A 242 -22.26 -23.89 1.28
CA SER A 242 -21.33 -24.56 2.20
C SER A 242 -19.86 -24.20 1.97
N ILE A 243 -19.46 -23.98 0.71
CA ILE A 243 -18.09 -23.62 0.34
C ILE A 243 -17.82 -22.10 0.29
N SER A 244 -18.86 -21.28 0.44
CA SER A 244 -18.82 -19.82 0.22
C SER A 244 -17.81 -19.06 1.09
N LYS A 245 -17.28 -19.67 2.12
CA LYS A 245 -16.28 -19.11 3.06
C LYS A 245 -15.03 -19.97 3.22
N SER A 246 -14.88 -21.01 2.38
CA SER A 246 -13.73 -21.94 2.48
C SER A 246 -12.40 -21.28 2.12
N ASP A 247 -12.43 -20.15 1.43
CA ASP A 247 -11.29 -19.28 1.13
C ASP A 247 -10.58 -18.79 2.40
N LEU A 248 -11.32 -18.56 3.50
CA LEU A 248 -10.75 -18.17 4.80
C LEU A 248 -9.83 -19.22 5.43
N CYS A 249 -9.82 -20.43 4.90
CA CYS A 249 -8.92 -21.53 5.35
C CYS A 249 -7.81 -21.78 4.32
N SER A 250 -7.63 -20.93 3.32
CA SER A 250 -6.52 -21.04 2.38
C SER A 250 -5.26 -20.43 2.97
N ASP A 251 -4.10 -20.95 2.59
CA ASP A 251 -2.80 -20.39 3.04
C ASP A 251 -2.52 -19.02 2.43
N LEU A 252 -3.21 -18.66 1.36
CA LEU A 252 -3.06 -17.37 0.70
C LEU A 252 -3.83 -16.24 1.41
N VAL A 253 -4.95 -16.56 2.06
CA VAL A 253 -5.87 -15.59 2.69
C VAL A 253 -5.73 -15.58 4.21
N GLY A 254 -5.45 -16.74 4.85
CA GLY A 254 -5.38 -16.93 6.29
C GLY A 254 -4.06 -16.59 6.95
#